data_9e0d733c5e8f8a984c45af3ee221da9d
#
_entry.id   9e0d733c5e8f8a984c45af3ee221da9d
#
_cell.length_a   1.000
_cell.length_b   1.000
_cell.length_c   1.000
_cell.angle_alpha   90.00
_cell.angle_beta   90.00
_cell.angle_gamma   90.00
#
_symmetry.space_group_name_H-M   'P 1'
#
loop_
_entity.id
_entity.type
_entity.pdbx_description
1 polymer ?
#
loop_
_entity_poly.entity_id
_entity_poly.type
_entity_poly.pdbx_seq_one_letter_code
_entity_poly.pdbx_strand_id
1 'polypeptide(L)'
;KQTCITKDNVSVDIDGVLYLQVVNPEKSAYGISDYMFGSVQLAQTALRSAIGKLELDRTFEERSTINQEVISALDAATAPWGIKVLRYEIRDITPPSGVMQAMEKQMRAEREKRALIAQSEGEMQARINMAEGAKAAAIAESEGKLQAMKNQAEGDAVLIRAVAQATADGLATVADQMEKPGGTQAANLRVAENYL
;
A
#
# COMPACT_ATOMS: atom_id res chain seq x y z
N LYS A 1 -7.70 27.70 30.69
CA LYS A 1 -8.90 26.99 30.24
C LYS A 1 -9.96 28.02 29.86
N GLN A 2 -10.64 27.84 28.74
CA GLN A 2 -11.71 28.72 28.29
C GLN A 2 -12.74 27.96 27.47
N THR A 3 -13.97 28.49 27.49
CA THR A 3 -15.06 27.99 26.66
C THR A 3 -15.12 28.76 25.34
N CYS A 4 -15.16 28.04 24.23
CA CYS A 4 -15.31 28.60 22.89
C CYS A 4 -16.55 27.99 22.22
N ILE A 5 -17.06 28.66 21.18
CA ILE A 5 -18.17 28.15 20.36
C ILE A 5 -17.62 27.92 18.96
N THR A 6 -17.79 26.73 18.43
CA THR A 6 -17.40 26.34 17.08
C THR A 6 -18.40 26.87 16.04
N LYS A 7 -18.05 26.77 14.75
CA LYS A 7 -18.89 27.22 13.63
C LYS A 7 -20.25 26.51 13.58
N ASP A 8 -20.29 25.25 13.97
CA ASP A 8 -21.49 24.41 14.09
C ASP A 8 -22.27 24.60 15.41
N ASN A 9 -21.95 25.70 16.12
CA ASN A 9 -22.62 26.14 17.34
C ASN A 9 -22.50 25.17 18.53
N VAL A 10 -21.42 24.42 18.60
CA VAL A 10 -21.08 23.56 19.73
C VAL A 10 -20.17 24.30 20.70
N SER A 11 -20.54 24.31 21.99
CA SER A 11 -19.71 24.87 23.06
C SER A 11 -18.63 23.88 23.45
N VAL A 12 -17.35 24.27 23.39
CA VAL A 12 -16.20 23.41 23.74
C VAL A 12 -15.31 24.10 24.77
N ASP A 13 -14.85 23.34 25.73
CA ASP A 13 -13.84 23.79 26.68
C ASP A 13 -12.46 23.44 26.14
N ILE A 14 -11.62 24.47 25.98
CA ILE A 14 -10.28 24.33 25.42
C ILE A 14 -9.26 24.79 26.46
N ASP A 15 -8.23 23.97 26.63
CA ASP A 15 -7.08 24.28 27.46
C ASP A 15 -5.82 24.39 26.59
N GLY A 16 -5.06 25.47 26.76
CA GLY A 16 -3.85 25.71 25.99
C GLY A 16 -2.72 26.23 26.87
N VAL A 17 -1.50 25.97 26.42
CA VAL A 17 -0.27 26.41 27.07
C VAL A 17 0.46 27.37 26.13
N LEU A 18 0.89 28.48 26.70
CA LEU A 18 1.60 29.56 25.99
C LEU A 18 3.03 29.65 26.54
N TYR A 19 4.02 29.61 25.65
CA TYR A 19 5.43 29.80 25.97
C TYR A 19 5.90 31.14 25.44
N LEU A 20 6.34 32.00 26.35
CA LEU A 20 6.79 33.37 26.08
C LEU A 20 8.27 33.53 26.42
N GLN A 21 8.95 34.39 25.66
CA GLN A 21 10.31 34.85 25.95
C GLN A 21 10.33 36.37 25.98
N VAL A 22 10.87 36.93 27.05
CA VAL A 22 11.15 38.35 27.13
C VAL A 22 12.43 38.66 26.35
N VAL A 23 12.31 39.39 25.25
CA VAL A 23 13.43 39.80 24.39
C VAL A 23 13.99 41.16 24.83
N ASN A 24 13.12 42.07 25.22
CA ASN A 24 13.50 43.39 25.71
C ASN A 24 12.88 43.64 27.08
N PRO A 25 13.65 43.53 28.18
CA PRO A 25 13.13 43.74 29.54
C PRO A 25 12.58 45.13 29.80
N GLU A 26 13.17 46.17 29.20
CA GLU A 26 12.72 47.54 29.37
C GLU A 26 11.32 47.74 28.78
N LYS A 27 11.09 47.25 27.55
CA LYS A 27 9.77 47.31 26.90
C LYS A 27 8.74 46.47 27.63
N SER A 28 9.14 45.33 28.21
CA SER A 28 8.20 44.47 28.92
C SER A 28 7.82 45.06 30.30
N ALA A 29 8.70 45.83 30.91
CA ALA A 29 8.43 46.44 32.20
C ALA A 29 7.62 47.76 32.11
N TYR A 30 7.86 48.52 31.05
CA TYR A 30 7.22 49.85 30.91
C TYR A 30 6.15 49.90 29.81
N GLY A 31 6.13 48.96 28.87
CA GLY A 31 5.19 48.95 27.75
C GLY A 31 3.80 48.42 28.09
N ILE A 32 3.69 47.63 29.14
CA ILE A 32 2.43 47.06 29.63
C ILE A 32 2.52 46.79 31.14
N SER A 33 1.41 47.00 31.86
CA SER A 33 1.38 46.81 33.31
C SER A 33 1.64 45.32 33.74
N ASP A 34 1.08 44.36 32.98
CA ASP A 34 1.26 42.94 33.17
C ASP A 34 1.26 42.23 31.81
N TYR A 35 2.44 41.97 31.32
CA TYR A 35 2.61 41.28 30.01
C TYR A 35 2.12 39.85 30.03
N MET A 36 2.22 39.16 31.15
CA MET A 36 1.76 37.79 31.31
C MET A 36 0.25 37.71 31.14
N PHE A 37 -0.47 38.53 31.90
CA PHE A 37 -1.93 38.63 31.82
C PHE A 37 -2.39 39.08 30.43
N GLY A 38 -1.77 40.16 29.88
CA GLY A 38 -2.09 40.69 28.55
C GLY A 38 -1.92 39.64 27.45
N SER A 39 -0.81 38.90 27.48
CA SER A 39 -0.54 37.83 26.49
C SER A 39 -1.53 36.65 26.60
N VAL A 40 -1.93 36.30 27.82
CA VAL A 40 -2.95 35.24 28.04
C VAL A 40 -4.32 35.69 27.51
N GLN A 41 -4.73 36.94 27.74
CA GLN A 41 -6.01 37.46 27.23
C GLN A 41 -6.02 37.54 25.71
N LEU A 42 -4.91 37.94 25.09
CA LEU A 42 -4.76 37.93 23.63
C LEU A 42 -4.84 36.52 23.09
N ALA A 43 -4.13 35.56 23.70
CA ALA A 43 -4.18 34.18 23.29
C ALA A 43 -5.60 33.61 23.36
N GLN A 44 -6.34 33.94 24.42
CA GLN A 44 -7.73 33.51 24.57
C GLN A 44 -8.62 34.09 23.46
N THR A 45 -8.43 35.36 23.11
CA THR A 45 -9.22 36.01 22.07
C THR A 45 -8.88 35.48 20.68
N ALA A 46 -7.59 35.31 20.37
CA ALA A 46 -7.13 34.72 19.12
C ALA A 46 -7.64 33.29 18.95
N LEU A 47 -7.54 32.48 20.01
CA LEU A 47 -8.05 31.09 19.99
C LEU A 47 -9.57 31.06 19.75
N ARG A 48 -10.34 31.90 20.42
CA ARG A 48 -11.79 32.01 20.22
C ARG A 48 -12.14 32.37 18.78
N SER A 49 -11.39 33.26 18.17
CA SER A 49 -11.56 33.64 16.76
C SER A 49 -11.22 32.50 15.80
N ALA A 50 -10.13 31.76 16.05
CA ALA A 50 -9.73 30.62 15.23
C ALA A 50 -10.76 29.49 15.31
N ILE A 51 -11.17 29.10 16.52
CA ILE A 51 -12.16 28.04 16.76
C ILE A 51 -13.53 28.39 16.17
N GLY A 52 -13.96 29.64 16.26
CA GLY A 52 -15.26 30.06 15.72
C GLY A 52 -15.39 29.95 14.19
N LYS A 53 -14.28 29.78 13.48
CA LYS A 53 -14.27 29.57 12.02
C LYS A 53 -14.36 28.11 11.63
N LEU A 54 -14.07 27.19 12.54
CA LEU A 54 -13.95 25.76 12.29
C LEU A 54 -15.13 24.97 12.86
N GLU A 55 -15.49 23.90 12.20
CA GLU A 55 -16.40 22.88 12.70
C GLU A 55 -15.71 22.04 13.79
N LEU A 56 -16.48 21.42 14.66
CA LEU A 56 -15.95 20.67 15.80
C LEU A 56 -14.95 19.59 15.38
N ASP A 57 -15.30 18.79 14.38
CA ASP A 57 -14.44 17.69 13.90
C ASP A 57 -13.09 18.23 13.40
N ARG A 58 -13.11 19.31 12.63
CA ARG A 58 -11.89 19.98 12.13
C ARG A 58 -11.05 20.60 13.26
N THR A 59 -11.68 21.03 14.35
CA THR A 59 -10.95 21.54 15.51
C THR A 59 -10.04 20.48 16.13
N PHE A 60 -10.40 19.21 16.07
CA PHE A 60 -9.56 18.10 16.52
C PHE A 60 -8.45 17.75 15.52
N GLU A 61 -8.71 17.86 14.22
CA GLU A 61 -7.77 17.48 13.15
C GLU A 61 -6.72 18.59 12.90
N GLU A 62 -7.13 19.86 12.91
CA GLU A 62 -6.31 20.99 12.49
C GLU A 62 -5.65 21.75 13.66
N ARG A 63 -5.31 21.08 14.75
CA ARG A 63 -4.68 21.69 15.93
C ARG A 63 -3.41 22.47 15.58
N SER A 64 -2.61 21.96 14.66
CA SER A 64 -1.36 22.62 14.21
C SER A 64 -1.63 23.95 13.52
N THR A 65 -2.66 24.02 12.68
CA THR A 65 -3.08 25.23 11.98
C THR A 65 -3.60 26.28 12.96
N ILE A 66 -4.43 25.87 13.92
CA ILE A 66 -4.96 26.72 14.99
C ILE A 66 -3.81 27.28 15.84
N ASN A 67 -2.86 26.44 16.25
CA ASN A 67 -1.70 26.88 17.02
C ASN A 67 -0.91 27.96 16.27
N GLN A 68 -0.72 27.79 14.96
CA GLN A 68 0.03 28.72 14.12
C GLN A 68 -0.71 30.04 13.90
N GLU A 69 -2.04 30.01 13.70
CA GLU A 69 -2.88 31.21 13.65
C GLU A 69 -2.80 32.03 14.96
N VAL A 70 -2.88 31.33 16.09
CA VAL A 70 -2.79 31.96 17.41
C VAL A 70 -1.41 32.58 17.62
N ILE A 71 -0.32 31.89 17.29
CA ILE A 71 1.06 32.40 17.39
C ILE A 71 1.20 33.67 16.53
N SER A 72 0.76 33.64 15.28
CA SER A 72 0.87 34.77 14.37
C SER A 72 0.12 36.01 14.87
N ALA A 73 -1.09 35.79 15.41
CA ALA A 73 -1.88 36.89 16.00
C ALA A 73 -1.25 37.48 17.27
N LEU A 74 -0.63 36.60 18.08
CA LEU A 74 0.06 37.00 19.30
C LEU A 74 1.36 37.76 19.02
N ASP A 75 2.21 37.27 18.11
CA ASP A 75 3.49 37.87 17.77
C ASP A 75 3.29 39.32 17.28
N ALA A 76 2.30 39.60 16.47
CA ALA A 76 1.97 40.92 16.01
C ALA A 76 1.59 41.88 17.17
N ALA A 77 0.87 41.37 18.16
CA ALA A 77 0.40 42.15 19.29
C ALA A 77 1.41 42.32 20.43
N THR A 78 2.31 41.32 20.63
CA THR A 78 3.29 41.31 21.74
C THR A 78 4.65 41.91 21.36
N ALA A 79 4.92 42.10 20.08
CA ALA A 79 6.16 42.71 19.58
C ALA A 79 6.45 44.11 20.17
N PRO A 80 5.46 45.03 20.28
CA PRO A 80 5.67 46.32 20.92
C PRO A 80 6.06 46.24 22.40
N TRP A 81 5.66 45.18 23.09
CA TRP A 81 5.99 44.93 24.50
C TRP A 81 7.35 44.25 24.69
N GLY A 82 8.09 43.99 23.61
CA GLY A 82 9.40 43.31 23.67
C GLY A 82 9.32 41.84 24.07
N ILE A 83 8.19 41.20 23.79
CA ILE A 83 7.92 39.79 24.08
C ILE A 83 7.80 39.02 22.77
N LYS A 84 8.41 37.85 22.72
CA LYS A 84 8.28 36.90 21.63
C LYS A 84 7.50 35.65 22.07
N VAL A 85 6.53 35.27 21.28
CA VAL A 85 5.82 34.02 21.47
C VAL A 85 6.66 32.89 20.87
N LEU A 86 7.12 31.95 21.68
CA LEU A 86 7.91 30.82 21.25
C LEU A 86 7.00 29.71 20.72
N ARG A 87 5.93 29.43 21.46
CA ARG A 87 5.03 28.33 21.16
C ARG A 87 3.68 28.51 21.82
N TYR A 88 2.65 28.09 21.13
CA TYR A 88 1.32 27.91 21.69
C TYR A 88 0.87 26.48 21.37
N GLU A 89 0.34 25.77 22.37
CA GLU A 89 -0.15 24.41 22.18
C GLU A 89 -1.51 24.22 22.84
N ILE A 90 -2.44 23.66 22.09
CA ILE A 90 -3.69 23.18 22.63
C ILE A 90 -3.41 21.87 23.38
N ARG A 91 -3.66 21.87 24.69
CA ARG A 91 -3.47 20.71 25.55
C ARG A 91 -4.66 19.75 25.47
N ASP A 92 -5.88 20.31 25.61
CA ASP A 92 -7.09 19.53 25.64
C ASP A 92 -8.27 20.28 25.01
N ILE A 93 -9.19 19.54 24.38
CA ILE A 93 -10.44 20.02 23.81
C ILE A 93 -11.54 19.11 24.33
N THR A 94 -12.40 19.64 25.16
CA THR A 94 -13.46 18.87 25.83
C THR A 94 -14.83 19.35 25.37
N PRO A 95 -15.52 18.62 24.48
CA PRO A 95 -16.90 18.94 24.10
C PRO A 95 -17.88 18.51 25.21
N PRO A 96 -19.13 18.99 25.17
CA PRO A 96 -20.18 18.52 26.08
C PRO A 96 -20.40 17.00 25.97
N SER A 97 -20.75 16.36 27.07
CA SER A 97 -20.87 14.90 27.16
C SER A 97 -21.87 14.30 26.15
N GLY A 98 -22.97 14.98 25.87
CA GLY A 98 -23.95 14.55 24.86
C GLY A 98 -23.38 14.54 23.43
N VAL A 99 -22.58 15.53 23.09
CA VAL A 99 -21.92 15.62 21.78
C VAL A 99 -20.83 14.55 21.68
N MET A 100 -20.04 14.36 22.74
CA MET A 100 -19.01 13.30 22.77
C MET A 100 -19.60 11.92 22.51
N GLN A 101 -20.71 11.57 23.17
CA GLN A 101 -21.40 10.30 22.95
C GLN A 101 -21.94 10.14 21.52
N ALA A 102 -22.46 11.24 20.92
CA ALA A 102 -22.93 11.21 19.54
C ALA A 102 -21.76 10.99 18.55
N MET A 103 -20.65 11.69 18.76
CA MET A 103 -19.42 11.51 17.97
C MET A 103 -18.85 10.09 18.10
N GLU A 104 -18.81 9.52 19.31
CA GLU A 104 -18.35 8.14 19.49
C GLU A 104 -19.20 7.13 18.71
N LYS A 105 -20.53 7.30 18.73
CA LYS A 105 -21.44 6.45 17.96
C LYS A 105 -21.24 6.59 16.46
N GLN A 106 -21.11 7.83 15.99
CA GLN A 106 -20.83 8.13 14.57
C GLN A 106 -19.52 7.53 14.12
N MET A 107 -18.44 7.76 14.88
CA MET A 107 -17.11 7.22 14.59
C MET A 107 -17.07 5.69 14.59
N ARG A 108 -17.82 5.06 15.49
CA ARG A 108 -17.95 3.60 15.52
C ARG A 108 -18.64 3.09 14.26
N ALA A 109 -19.78 3.67 13.90
CA ALA A 109 -20.51 3.28 12.69
C ALA A 109 -19.70 3.50 11.41
N GLU A 110 -18.94 4.59 11.33
CA GLU A 110 -18.07 4.86 10.20
C GLU A 110 -16.89 3.87 10.11
N ARG A 111 -16.28 3.52 11.24
CA ARG A 111 -15.23 2.49 11.28
C ARG A 111 -15.76 1.11 10.90
N GLU A 112 -16.94 0.74 11.38
CA GLU A 112 -17.61 -0.52 11.00
C GLU A 112 -17.91 -0.56 9.50
N LYS A 113 -18.44 0.54 8.94
CA LYS A 113 -18.67 0.68 7.49
C LYS A 113 -17.37 0.52 6.70
N ARG A 114 -16.31 1.24 7.08
CA ARG A 114 -15.00 1.15 6.40
C ARG A 114 -14.41 -0.26 6.50
N ALA A 115 -14.53 -0.91 7.65
CA ALA A 115 -14.07 -2.28 7.85
C ALA A 115 -14.83 -3.27 6.94
N LEU A 116 -16.15 -3.15 6.83
CA LEU A 116 -16.97 -3.99 5.95
C LEU A 116 -16.63 -3.79 4.46
N ILE A 117 -16.41 -2.54 4.03
CA ILE A 117 -15.99 -2.23 2.66
C ILE A 117 -14.62 -2.87 2.39
N ALA A 118 -13.64 -2.64 3.25
CA ALA A 118 -12.29 -3.18 3.08
C ALA A 118 -12.29 -4.72 3.07
N GLN A 119 -13.11 -5.36 3.90
CA GLN A 119 -13.29 -6.81 3.89
C GLN A 119 -13.87 -7.30 2.56
N SER A 120 -14.94 -6.66 2.08
CA SER A 120 -15.60 -7.03 0.83
C SER A 120 -14.68 -6.84 -0.39
N GLU A 121 -13.91 -5.77 -0.42
CA GLU A 121 -12.90 -5.51 -1.44
C GLU A 121 -11.78 -6.57 -1.40
N GLY A 122 -11.31 -6.91 -0.20
CA GLY A 122 -10.32 -7.96 0.00
C GLY A 122 -10.80 -9.34 -0.46
N GLU A 123 -12.05 -9.72 -0.14
CA GLU A 123 -12.66 -10.96 -0.60
C GLU A 123 -12.83 -11.00 -2.13
N MET A 124 -13.26 -9.89 -2.72
CA MET A 124 -13.38 -9.77 -4.18
C MET A 124 -12.01 -9.92 -4.84
N GLN A 125 -11.00 -9.21 -4.36
CA GLN A 125 -9.65 -9.29 -4.91
C GLN A 125 -9.04 -10.70 -4.75
N ALA A 126 -9.28 -11.35 -3.62
CA ALA A 126 -8.85 -12.73 -3.40
C ALA A 126 -9.48 -13.70 -4.41
N ARG A 127 -10.78 -13.55 -4.70
CA ARG A 127 -11.48 -14.37 -5.72
C ARG A 127 -10.92 -14.13 -7.13
N ILE A 128 -10.65 -12.86 -7.48
CA ILE A 128 -10.04 -12.51 -8.78
C ILE A 128 -8.65 -13.17 -8.88
N ASN A 129 -7.81 -13.00 -7.88
CA ASN A 129 -6.46 -13.56 -7.87
C ASN A 129 -6.47 -15.11 -7.96
N MET A 130 -7.41 -15.78 -7.26
CA MET A 130 -7.60 -17.22 -7.36
C MET A 130 -8.03 -17.66 -8.76
N ALA A 131 -8.96 -16.94 -9.38
CA ALA A 131 -9.42 -17.25 -10.73
C ALA A 131 -8.33 -17.03 -11.78
N GLU A 132 -7.57 -15.95 -11.66
CA GLU A 132 -6.41 -15.69 -12.53
C GLU A 132 -5.31 -16.76 -12.35
N GLY A 133 -5.01 -17.12 -11.11
CA GLY A 133 -4.07 -18.20 -10.80
C GLY A 133 -4.50 -19.53 -11.38
N ALA A 134 -5.76 -19.91 -11.25
CA ALA A 134 -6.32 -21.14 -11.83
C ALA A 134 -6.26 -21.13 -13.37
N LYS A 135 -6.58 -19.99 -13.99
CA LYS A 135 -6.44 -19.81 -15.44
C LYS A 135 -4.99 -19.95 -15.91
N ALA A 136 -4.06 -19.30 -15.23
CA ALA A 136 -2.64 -19.38 -15.57
C ALA A 136 -2.09 -20.81 -15.40
N ALA A 137 -2.49 -21.51 -14.34
CA ALA A 137 -2.11 -22.90 -14.11
C ALA A 137 -2.65 -23.83 -15.23
N ALA A 138 -3.91 -23.66 -15.63
CA ALA A 138 -4.51 -24.46 -16.72
C ALA A 138 -3.83 -24.22 -18.08
N ILE A 139 -3.46 -22.97 -18.37
CA ILE A 139 -2.71 -22.64 -19.59
C ILE A 139 -1.32 -23.27 -19.54
N ALA A 140 -0.58 -23.12 -18.46
CA ALA A 140 0.76 -23.70 -18.31
C ALA A 140 0.74 -25.23 -18.41
N GLU A 141 -0.27 -25.90 -17.84
CA GLU A 141 -0.44 -27.34 -17.94
C GLU A 141 -0.71 -27.80 -19.41
N SER A 142 -1.57 -27.03 -20.11
CA SER A 142 -1.88 -27.31 -21.53
C SER A 142 -0.66 -27.11 -22.42
N GLU A 143 0.09 -26.04 -22.22
CA GLU A 143 1.36 -25.78 -22.95
C GLU A 143 2.41 -26.84 -22.65
N GLY A 144 2.54 -27.28 -21.40
CA GLY A 144 3.41 -28.34 -20.99
C GLY A 144 3.08 -29.69 -21.67
N LYS A 145 1.79 -30.03 -21.74
CA LYS A 145 1.32 -31.26 -22.47
C LYS A 145 1.62 -31.16 -23.97
N LEU A 146 1.36 -29.98 -24.58
CA LEU A 146 1.67 -29.78 -25.99
C LEU A 146 3.17 -29.92 -26.28
N GLN A 147 4.01 -29.37 -25.43
CA GLN A 147 5.46 -29.45 -25.59
C GLN A 147 5.97 -30.89 -25.38
N ALA A 148 5.42 -31.60 -24.40
CA ALA A 148 5.74 -33.00 -24.18
C ALA A 148 5.39 -33.88 -25.40
N MET A 149 4.20 -33.68 -25.99
CA MET A 149 3.79 -34.40 -27.22
C MET A 149 4.69 -34.10 -28.41
N LYS A 150 5.09 -32.80 -28.59
CA LYS A 150 6.04 -32.43 -29.65
C LYS A 150 7.39 -33.11 -29.46
N ASN A 151 7.94 -33.05 -28.27
CA ASN A 151 9.23 -33.68 -27.97
C ASN A 151 9.19 -35.21 -28.19
N GLN A 152 8.08 -35.86 -27.83
CA GLN A 152 7.89 -37.27 -28.07
C GLN A 152 7.81 -37.61 -29.57
N ALA A 153 7.02 -36.83 -30.32
CA ALA A 153 6.90 -37.02 -31.77
C ALA A 153 8.24 -36.78 -32.52
N GLU A 154 9.02 -35.81 -32.08
CA GLU A 154 10.38 -35.60 -32.61
C GLU A 154 11.32 -36.77 -32.26
N GLY A 155 11.26 -37.26 -31.03
CA GLY A 155 12.01 -38.43 -30.60
C GLY A 155 11.67 -39.69 -31.44
N ASP A 156 10.39 -39.95 -31.64
CA ASP A 156 9.90 -41.05 -32.46
C ASP A 156 10.34 -40.91 -33.93
N ALA A 157 10.29 -39.72 -34.48
CA ALA A 157 10.74 -39.44 -35.84
C ALA A 157 12.25 -39.68 -36.01
N VAL A 158 13.07 -39.31 -35.02
CA VAL A 158 14.51 -39.55 -35.00
C VAL A 158 14.78 -41.05 -34.92
N LEU A 159 14.06 -41.79 -34.07
CA LEU A 159 14.19 -43.24 -33.92
C LEU A 159 13.82 -43.97 -35.19
N ILE A 160 12.72 -43.63 -35.86
CA ILE A 160 12.31 -44.19 -37.15
C ILE A 160 13.36 -43.96 -38.22
N ARG A 161 13.93 -42.74 -38.31
CA ARG A 161 15.00 -42.42 -39.24
C ARG A 161 16.26 -43.24 -38.96
N ALA A 162 16.66 -43.36 -37.72
CA ALA A 162 17.85 -44.13 -37.33
C ALA A 162 17.68 -45.62 -37.66
N VAL A 163 16.51 -46.18 -37.39
CA VAL A 163 16.18 -47.58 -37.76
C VAL A 163 16.17 -47.78 -39.28
N ALA A 164 15.55 -46.86 -40.02
CA ALA A 164 15.53 -46.91 -41.48
C ALA A 164 16.94 -46.82 -42.09
N GLN A 165 17.76 -45.91 -41.54
CA GLN A 165 19.16 -45.79 -41.98
C GLN A 165 19.96 -47.03 -41.66
N ALA A 166 19.86 -47.57 -40.46
CA ALA A 166 20.54 -48.81 -40.04
C ALA A 166 20.12 -50.01 -40.90
N THR A 167 18.83 -50.13 -41.26
CA THR A 167 18.34 -51.20 -42.16
C THR A 167 18.84 -50.99 -43.58
N ALA A 168 18.90 -49.82 -44.11
CA ALA A 168 19.44 -49.51 -45.43
C ALA A 168 20.95 -49.81 -45.50
N ASP A 169 21.73 -49.39 -44.49
CA ASP A 169 23.15 -49.70 -44.38
C ASP A 169 23.40 -51.23 -44.24
N GLY A 170 22.54 -51.88 -43.47
CA GLY A 170 22.58 -53.38 -43.36
C GLY A 170 22.31 -54.06 -44.71
N LEU A 171 21.27 -53.61 -45.45
CA LEU A 171 20.96 -54.13 -46.77
C LEU A 171 22.08 -53.87 -47.80
N ALA A 172 22.65 -52.64 -47.77
CA ALA A 172 23.79 -52.29 -48.64
C ALA A 172 25.01 -53.22 -48.37
N THR A 173 25.30 -53.44 -47.06
CA THR A 173 26.37 -54.32 -46.63
C THR A 173 26.16 -55.80 -47.13
N VAL A 174 24.92 -56.25 -47.04
CA VAL A 174 24.56 -57.62 -47.54
C VAL A 174 24.67 -57.66 -49.05
N ALA A 175 24.23 -56.64 -49.79
CA ALA A 175 24.35 -56.62 -51.27
C ALA A 175 25.82 -56.61 -51.72
N ASP A 176 26.67 -55.80 -51.06
CA ASP A 176 28.10 -55.73 -51.29
C ASP A 176 28.81 -57.14 -51.07
N GLN A 177 28.37 -57.86 -50.08
CA GLN A 177 28.90 -59.25 -49.79
C GLN A 177 28.38 -60.22 -50.78
N MET A 178 27.20 -60.12 -51.39
CA MET A 178 26.63 -60.97 -52.38
C MET A 178 27.31 -60.83 -53.75
N GLU A 179 27.85 -59.63 -54.07
CA GLU A 179 28.62 -59.43 -55.31
C GLU A 179 30.03 -60.04 -55.30
N LYS A 180 30.56 -60.44 -54.14
CA LYS A 180 31.85 -61.11 -54.03
C LYS A 180 31.78 -62.59 -54.44
N PRO A 181 32.87 -63.13 -55.07
CA PRO A 181 32.89 -64.52 -55.46
C PRO A 181 32.61 -65.48 -54.27
N GLY A 182 31.51 -66.19 -54.33
CA GLY A 182 31.04 -67.14 -53.28
C GLY A 182 29.99 -66.56 -52.35
N GLY A 183 29.63 -65.26 -52.46
CA GLY A 183 28.65 -64.58 -51.58
C GLY A 183 27.24 -65.12 -51.74
N THR A 184 26.78 -65.43 -52.94
CA THR A 184 25.46 -66.05 -53.19
C THR A 184 25.33 -67.45 -52.64
N GLN A 185 26.40 -68.27 -52.59
CA GLN A 185 26.39 -69.59 -51.98
C GLN A 185 26.28 -69.51 -50.43
N ALA A 186 26.96 -68.58 -49.80
CA ALA A 186 26.88 -68.38 -48.36
C ALA A 186 25.51 -67.84 -47.92
N ALA A 187 24.87 -66.97 -48.72
CA ALA A 187 23.52 -66.49 -48.47
C ALA A 187 22.46 -67.60 -48.54
N ASN A 188 22.57 -68.46 -49.53
CA ASN A 188 21.67 -69.58 -49.67
C ASN A 188 21.84 -70.63 -48.53
N LEU A 189 23.06 -70.85 -48.01
CA LEU A 189 23.29 -71.64 -46.81
C LEU A 189 22.62 -71.09 -45.56
N ARG A 190 22.68 -69.76 -45.33
CA ARG A 190 22.09 -69.10 -44.18
C ARG A 190 20.55 -69.02 -44.24
N VAL A 191 19.98 -68.95 -45.42
CA VAL A 191 18.55 -69.09 -45.61
C VAL A 191 18.10 -70.54 -45.30
N ALA A 192 18.86 -71.52 -45.71
CA ALA A 192 18.59 -72.94 -45.40
C ALA A 192 18.70 -73.20 -43.87
N GLU A 193 19.66 -72.64 -43.18
CA GLU A 193 19.79 -72.75 -41.70
C GLU A 193 18.63 -72.08 -40.92
N ASN A 194 17.99 -71.04 -41.43
CA ASN A 194 16.83 -70.39 -40.77
C ASN A 194 15.51 -71.14 -41.06
N TYR A 195 15.46 -72.07 -41.93
CA TYR A 195 14.27 -72.91 -42.26
C TYR A 195 14.31 -74.29 -41.67
N LEU A 196 15.35 -74.67 -40.93
CA LEU A 196 15.47 -75.84 -40.10
C LEU A 196 15.22 -75.48 -38.62
#